data_a23d9c9268e7bdc11a095db74febb466
#
_entry.id   a23d9c9268e7bdc11a095db74febb466
#
_cell.length_a   1.000
_cell.length_b   1.000
_cell.length_c   1.000
_cell.angle_alpha   90.00
_cell.angle_beta   90.00
_cell.angle_gamma   90.00
#
_symmetry.space_group_name_H-M   'P 1'
#
loop_
_entity.id
_entity.type
_entity.pdbx_description
1 polymer ?
#
loop_
_entity_poly.entity_id
_entity_poly.type
_entity_poly.pdbx_seq_one_letter_code
_entity_poly.pdbx_strand_id
1 'polypeptide(L)'
;MYAKTVRRPTPRRHAEDDFSFLATTDVVDEIAVFLYSRLLGAIRYEVRMVKTEREYRQDIVDIGKHVFEKGWVAANDGNITIRLDDERILATPTGVSKGMMSVDDLIIVDYEGNKIAGRLERTSEIAMHMTIYKLRPDIRSVVHAHPPVSTGFAAAGLSLNKALLPEVVIGLGCVPLADYGLPGTPALTEPLLPLIPKYDAILLANHGSVAYGKDVYQAFFRMETVEHFARINFVAEMLGGAKVLPRVEVDKLFESRARYGVQSAATQQPGCPISAEDAAGLTTGADGQERFTVTRDELLELVEQAVRAKGG
;
A
#
# COMPACT_ATOMS: atom_id res chain seq x y z
N MET A 1 1.97 -47.35 78.23
CA MET A 1 2.56 -48.67 78.44
C MET A 1 3.69 -48.89 77.44
N TYR A 2 4.91 -49.03 78.00
CA TYR A 2 6.13 -49.63 77.47
C TYR A 2 6.58 -49.22 76.04
N ALA A 3 7.62 -48.44 75.84
CA ALA A 3 9.07 -48.55 76.24
C ALA A 3 9.83 -49.66 75.49
N LYS A 4 10.85 -49.21 74.76
CA LYS A 4 12.31 -49.47 74.92
C LYS A 4 12.97 -49.51 73.54
N THR A 5 13.84 -48.59 73.32
CA THR A 5 15.32 -48.50 73.46
C THR A 5 16.07 -49.53 72.60
N VAL A 6 17.08 -49.24 71.91
CA VAL A 6 18.42 -48.72 72.03
C VAL A 6 19.28 -49.43 70.99
N ARG A 7 20.10 -48.84 70.16
CA ARG A 7 21.48 -48.43 70.22
C ARG A 7 22.18 -48.34 68.85
N ARG A 8 23.00 -47.30 68.72
CA ARG A 8 24.09 -47.15 67.76
C ARG A 8 25.21 -48.14 68.01
N PRO A 9 26.17 -48.36 67.06
CA PRO A 9 27.26 -47.45 66.86
C PRO A 9 27.80 -47.37 65.39
N THR A 10 28.50 -46.25 65.13
CA THR A 10 29.48 -45.99 64.06
C THR A 10 30.71 -46.93 64.16
N PRO A 11 31.63 -47.12 63.15
CA PRO A 11 32.45 -46.01 62.65
C PRO A 11 32.99 -46.11 61.18
N ARG A 12 33.33 -44.90 60.65
CA ARG A 12 34.54 -44.53 59.88
C ARG A 12 35.04 -45.28 58.65
N ARG A 13 35.20 -44.53 57.58
CA ARG A 13 36.33 -44.12 56.71
C ARG A 13 36.12 -44.57 55.25
N HIS A 14 36.24 -43.79 54.27
CA HIS A 14 37.25 -43.03 53.58
C HIS A 14 36.65 -42.26 52.42
N ALA A 15 37.24 -41.14 52.14
CA ALA A 15 36.96 -40.31 50.99
C ALA A 15 37.38 -41.00 49.69
N GLU A 16 36.54 -40.86 48.65
CA GLU A 16 36.99 -40.77 47.28
C GLU A 16 35.92 -39.93 46.55
N ASP A 17 36.43 -38.95 45.81
CA ASP A 17 35.68 -37.98 45.05
C ASP A 17 34.90 -38.67 43.94
N ASP A 18 33.58 -38.47 43.91
CA ASP A 18 32.79 -38.68 42.71
C ASP A 18 31.79 -37.53 42.56
N PHE A 19 32.15 -36.59 41.73
CA PHE A 19 31.24 -35.55 41.21
C PHE A 19 30.32 -36.22 40.20
N SER A 20 29.32 -36.96 40.65
CA SER A 20 28.20 -37.31 39.83
C SER A 20 27.16 -36.19 39.90
N PHE A 21 27.17 -35.32 38.90
CA PHE A 21 26.12 -34.33 38.63
C PHE A 21 24.85 -35.11 38.27
N LEU A 22 24.02 -35.42 39.25
CA LEU A 22 22.64 -35.85 39.04
C LEU A 22 21.86 -34.63 38.53
N ALA A 23 21.92 -34.41 37.22
CA ALA A 23 20.88 -33.64 36.55
C ALA A 23 19.59 -34.44 36.72
N THR A 24 18.73 -34.01 37.63
CA THR A 24 17.41 -34.58 37.77
C THR A 24 16.65 -34.39 36.48
N THR A 25 16.01 -35.43 35.97
CA THR A 25 15.18 -35.45 34.76
C THR A 25 14.20 -34.29 34.71
N ASP A 26 13.77 -33.78 35.85
CA ASP A 26 12.83 -32.68 35.98
C ASP A 26 13.33 -31.32 35.39
N VAL A 27 14.65 -31.02 35.54
CA VAL A 27 15.21 -29.75 35.01
C VAL A 27 15.37 -29.80 33.49
N VAL A 28 15.67 -30.96 32.92
CA VAL A 28 15.77 -31.15 31.47
C VAL A 28 14.38 -31.05 30.83
N ASP A 29 13.36 -31.59 31.49
CA ASP A 29 11.97 -31.54 31.03
C ASP A 29 11.40 -30.12 31.13
N GLU A 30 11.69 -29.36 32.19
CA GLU A 30 11.29 -27.97 32.32
C GLU A 30 11.94 -27.05 31.24
N ILE A 31 13.24 -27.27 30.98
CA ILE A 31 13.94 -26.53 29.91
C ILE A 31 13.40 -26.93 28.54
N ALA A 32 13.13 -28.21 28.31
CA ALA A 32 12.53 -28.69 27.06
C ALA A 32 11.12 -28.10 26.84
N VAL A 33 10.28 -28.10 27.88
CA VAL A 33 8.92 -27.48 27.83
C VAL A 33 8.99 -25.97 27.61
N PHE A 34 9.95 -25.28 28.26
CA PHE A 34 10.15 -23.86 28.10
C PHE A 34 10.65 -23.49 26.67
N LEU A 35 11.62 -24.28 26.16
CA LEU A 35 12.10 -24.08 24.77
C LEU A 35 11.04 -24.45 23.75
N TYR A 36 10.27 -25.52 23.98
CA TYR A 36 9.16 -25.93 23.12
C TYR A 36 8.01 -24.90 23.13
N SER A 37 7.67 -24.34 24.29
CA SER A 37 6.65 -23.28 24.38
C SER A 37 7.12 -21.97 23.73
N ARG A 38 8.42 -21.63 23.82
CA ARG A 38 8.99 -20.48 23.08
C ARG A 38 9.05 -20.74 21.58
N LEU A 39 9.42 -21.96 21.16
CA LEU A 39 9.44 -22.35 19.74
C LEU A 39 8.01 -22.34 19.16
N LEU A 40 7.02 -22.88 19.87
CA LEU A 40 5.60 -22.81 19.49
C LEU A 40 5.06 -21.38 19.53
N GLY A 41 5.51 -20.55 20.47
CA GLY A 41 5.19 -19.13 20.52
C GLY A 41 5.77 -18.37 19.33
N ALA A 42 7.04 -18.63 18.97
CA ALA A 42 7.70 -18.05 17.80
C ALA A 42 7.03 -18.55 16.50
N ILE A 43 6.72 -19.87 16.42
CA ILE A 43 5.99 -20.44 15.28
C ILE A 43 4.56 -19.88 15.19
N ARG A 44 3.88 -19.61 16.31
CA ARG A 44 2.57 -18.96 16.32
C ARG A 44 2.63 -17.49 15.85
N TYR A 45 3.77 -16.80 16.03
CA TYR A 45 3.94 -15.43 15.54
C TYR A 45 4.27 -15.38 14.03
N GLU A 46 4.77 -16.46 13.44
CA GLU A 46 5.06 -16.54 12.00
C GLU A 46 4.01 -17.29 11.18
N VAL A 47 3.05 -17.97 11.78
CA VAL A 47 1.87 -18.43 11.05
C VAL A 47 0.94 -17.21 10.87
N ARG A 48 1.36 -16.29 10.03
CA ARG A 48 0.45 -15.37 9.35
C ARG A 48 -0.55 -16.27 8.63
N MET A 49 -1.76 -16.37 9.15
CA MET A 49 -2.83 -17.14 8.49
C MET A 49 -2.96 -16.59 7.07
N VAL A 50 -2.31 -17.26 6.13
CA VAL A 50 -2.47 -16.95 4.72
C VAL A 50 -3.92 -17.30 4.42
N LYS A 51 -4.71 -16.29 4.02
CA LYS A 51 -6.11 -16.49 3.61
C LYS A 51 -6.15 -17.56 2.52
N THR A 52 -7.18 -18.39 2.54
CA THR A 52 -7.48 -19.30 1.45
C THR A 52 -7.86 -18.52 0.19
N GLU A 53 -7.72 -19.13 -0.98
CA GLU A 53 -8.16 -18.51 -2.23
C GLU A 53 -9.64 -18.10 -2.17
N ARG A 54 -10.50 -18.91 -1.52
CA ARG A 54 -11.92 -18.59 -1.33
C ARG A 54 -12.13 -17.32 -0.51
N GLU A 55 -11.34 -17.10 0.53
CA GLU A 55 -11.41 -15.88 1.34
C GLU A 55 -10.96 -14.66 0.54
N TYR A 56 -9.89 -14.79 -0.28
CA TYR A 56 -9.49 -13.71 -1.19
C TYR A 56 -10.55 -13.40 -2.26
N ARG A 57 -11.25 -14.41 -2.76
CA ARG A 57 -12.38 -14.23 -3.68
C ARG A 57 -13.51 -13.45 -3.02
N GLN A 58 -13.84 -13.79 -1.77
CA GLN A 58 -14.83 -13.06 -1.01
C GLN A 58 -14.43 -11.62 -0.76
N ASP A 59 -13.16 -11.36 -0.38
CA ASP A 59 -12.64 -10.01 -0.19
C ASP A 59 -12.82 -9.14 -1.47
N ILE A 60 -12.54 -9.67 -2.65
CA ILE A 60 -12.75 -8.94 -3.92
C ILE A 60 -14.25 -8.65 -4.14
N VAL A 61 -15.11 -9.61 -3.88
CA VAL A 61 -16.57 -9.41 -4.03
C VAL A 61 -17.08 -8.34 -3.07
N ASP A 62 -16.64 -8.35 -1.81
CA ASP A 62 -17.06 -7.38 -0.80
C ASP A 62 -16.55 -5.97 -1.16
N ILE A 63 -15.29 -5.83 -1.55
CA ILE A 63 -14.74 -4.54 -2.04
C ILE A 63 -15.44 -4.10 -3.33
N GLY A 64 -15.74 -5.05 -4.24
CA GLY A 64 -16.52 -4.77 -5.45
C GLY A 64 -17.88 -4.14 -5.14
N LYS A 65 -18.62 -4.68 -4.16
CA LYS A 65 -19.86 -4.09 -3.67
C LYS A 65 -19.66 -2.69 -3.10
N HIS A 66 -18.63 -2.49 -2.27
CA HIS A 66 -18.35 -1.18 -1.70
C HIS A 66 -18.05 -0.12 -2.75
N VAL A 67 -17.25 -0.41 -3.78
CA VAL A 67 -16.99 0.57 -4.85
C VAL A 67 -18.24 0.86 -5.68
N PHE A 68 -19.12 -0.14 -5.87
CA PHE A 68 -20.40 0.03 -6.56
C PHE A 68 -21.37 0.88 -5.72
N GLU A 69 -21.57 0.56 -4.44
CA GLU A 69 -22.46 1.28 -3.53
C GLU A 69 -22.04 2.74 -3.32
N LYS A 70 -20.74 3.02 -3.36
CA LYS A 70 -20.19 4.40 -3.33
C LYS A 70 -20.38 5.16 -4.64
N GLY A 71 -20.86 4.50 -5.71
CA GLY A 71 -20.99 5.11 -7.03
C GLY A 71 -19.64 5.41 -7.70
N TRP A 72 -18.62 4.60 -7.43
CA TRP A 72 -17.28 4.77 -8.03
C TRP A 72 -17.08 3.96 -9.30
N VAL A 73 -18.02 3.12 -9.64
CA VAL A 73 -18.07 2.37 -10.88
C VAL A 73 -19.49 2.40 -11.45
N ALA A 74 -19.58 2.48 -12.76
CA ALA A 74 -20.82 2.38 -13.50
C ALA A 74 -20.82 1.06 -14.32
N ALA A 75 -21.98 0.46 -14.49
CA ALA A 75 -22.13 -0.78 -15.27
C ALA A 75 -21.07 -1.83 -14.88
N ASN A 76 -20.09 -2.08 -15.75
CA ASN A 76 -19.00 -3.05 -15.57
C ASN A 76 -17.61 -2.42 -15.39
N ASP A 77 -17.54 -1.11 -15.20
CA ASP A 77 -16.29 -0.37 -15.01
C ASP A 77 -15.50 -0.83 -13.79
N GLY A 78 -14.22 -0.43 -13.77
CA GLY A 78 -13.29 -0.72 -12.69
C GLY A 78 -12.85 -2.18 -12.65
N ASN A 79 -11.76 -2.43 -11.96
CA ASN A 79 -11.19 -3.77 -11.80
C ASN A 79 -10.35 -3.86 -10.53
N ILE A 80 -10.31 -5.07 -9.97
CA ILE A 80 -9.64 -5.36 -8.70
C ILE A 80 -8.84 -6.64 -8.88
N THR A 81 -7.61 -6.64 -8.35
CA THR A 81 -6.75 -7.84 -8.34
C THR A 81 -6.10 -8.06 -7.00
N ILE A 82 -5.79 -9.34 -6.70
CA ILE A 82 -5.00 -9.76 -5.53
C ILE A 82 -3.93 -10.74 -6.01
N ARG A 83 -2.68 -10.50 -5.64
CA ARG A 83 -1.57 -11.44 -5.78
C ARG A 83 -1.78 -12.59 -4.80
N LEU A 84 -2.03 -13.79 -5.30
CA LEU A 84 -2.17 -15.00 -4.47
C LEU A 84 -0.79 -15.52 -4.03
N ASP A 85 0.09 -15.68 -4.99
CA ASP A 85 1.47 -16.17 -4.84
C ASP A 85 2.36 -15.64 -5.98
N ASP A 86 3.52 -16.26 -6.18
CA ASP A 86 4.51 -15.81 -7.18
C ASP A 86 4.13 -16.15 -8.63
N GLU A 87 3.07 -16.92 -8.85
CA GLU A 87 2.62 -17.36 -10.19
C GLU A 87 1.20 -16.91 -10.52
N ARG A 88 0.36 -16.63 -9.48
CA ARG A 88 -1.09 -16.49 -9.66
C ARG A 88 -1.59 -15.15 -9.11
N ILE A 89 -2.43 -14.51 -9.89
CA ILE A 89 -3.14 -13.29 -9.54
C ILE A 89 -4.63 -13.52 -9.74
N LEU A 90 -5.41 -13.33 -8.67
CA LEU A 90 -6.85 -13.34 -8.70
C LEU A 90 -7.35 -11.99 -9.24
N ALA A 91 -8.30 -12.02 -10.19
CA ALA A 91 -8.75 -10.82 -10.89
C ALA A 91 -10.26 -10.82 -11.11
N THR A 92 -10.85 -9.62 -11.11
CA THR A 92 -12.21 -9.41 -11.61
C THR A 92 -12.24 -9.61 -13.13
N PRO A 93 -13.29 -10.25 -13.66
CA PRO A 93 -13.45 -10.43 -15.10
C PRO A 93 -13.95 -9.14 -15.78
N THR A 94 -13.86 -9.09 -17.10
CA THR A 94 -14.55 -8.07 -17.89
C THR A 94 -16.06 -8.35 -17.97
N GLY A 95 -16.87 -7.31 -18.21
CA GLY A 95 -18.29 -7.43 -18.51
C GLY A 95 -19.20 -7.72 -17.31
N VAL A 96 -18.67 -7.75 -16.08
CA VAL A 96 -19.45 -8.01 -14.86
C VAL A 96 -19.47 -6.78 -13.97
N SER A 97 -20.67 -6.38 -13.55
CA SER A 97 -20.84 -5.31 -12.55
C SER A 97 -20.23 -5.70 -11.20
N LYS A 98 -19.46 -4.79 -10.61
CA LYS A 98 -18.82 -5.02 -9.30
C LYS A 98 -19.84 -5.22 -8.18
N GLY A 99 -21.03 -4.63 -8.30
CA GLY A 99 -22.14 -4.80 -7.34
C GLY A 99 -22.90 -6.12 -7.46
N MET A 100 -22.75 -6.84 -8.58
CA MET A 100 -23.49 -8.08 -8.88
C MET A 100 -22.57 -9.31 -9.03
N MET A 101 -21.29 -9.13 -8.84
CA MET A 101 -20.26 -10.16 -9.01
C MET A 101 -20.30 -11.19 -7.89
N SER A 102 -20.15 -12.46 -8.24
CA SER A 102 -20.00 -13.58 -7.29
C SER A 102 -18.56 -14.07 -7.24
N VAL A 103 -18.23 -14.89 -6.23
CA VAL A 103 -16.91 -15.50 -6.08
C VAL A 103 -16.52 -16.40 -7.26
N ASP A 104 -17.51 -17.02 -7.92
CA ASP A 104 -17.31 -17.95 -9.04
C ASP A 104 -17.06 -17.19 -10.36
N ASP A 105 -17.33 -15.90 -10.43
CA ASP A 105 -17.06 -15.08 -11.62
C ASP A 105 -15.58 -14.69 -11.71
N LEU A 106 -14.87 -14.69 -10.57
CA LEU A 106 -13.46 -14.30 -10.54
C LEU A 106 -12.58 -15.28 -11.28
N ILE A 107 -11.57 -14.74 -11.95
CA ILE A 107 -10.61 -15.49 -12.76
C ILE A 107 -9.21 -15.46 -12.12
N ILE A 108 -8.34 -16.34 -12.56
CA ILE A 108 -6.91 -16.32 -12.23
C ILE A 108 -6.13 -16.04 -13.51
N VAL A 109 -5.15 -15.13 -13.39
CA VAL A 109 -4.20 -14.80 -14.45
C VAL A 109 -2.77 -15.04 -13.96
N ASP A 110 -1.83 -15.23 -14.90
CA ASP A 110 -0.40 -15.22 -14.62
C ASP A 110 0.18 -13.79 -14.55
N TYR A 111 1.48 -13.65 -14.32
CA TYR A 111 2.16 -12.35 -14.26
C TYR A 111 2.35 -11.66 -15.62
N GLU A 112 2.08 -12.33 -16.72
CA GLU A 112 1.98 -11.79 -18.07
C GLU A 112 0.56 -11.29 -18.38
N GLY A 113 -0.40 -11.59 -17.48
CA GLY A 113 -1.81 -11.24 -17.63
C GLY A 113 -2.60 -12.22 -18.49
N ASN A 114 -2.07 -13.42 -18.75
CA ASN A 114 -2.81 -14.46 -19.45
C ASN A 114 -3.76 -15.18 -18.49
N LYS A 115 -4.98 -15.46 -18.93
CA LYS A 115 -5.94 -16.21 -18.12
C LYS A 115 -5.52 -17.68 -18.02
N ILE A 116 -5.36 -18.17 -16.79
CA ILE A 116 -5.02 -19.56 -16.49
C ILE A 116 -6.18 -20.34 -15.85
N ALA A 117 -7.16 -19.65 -15.23
CA ALA A 117 -8.37 -20.29 -14.72
C ALA A 117 -9.56 -19.33 -14.67
N GLY A 118 -10.77 -19.89 -14.63
CA GLY A 118 -12.04 -19.16 -14.59
C GLY A 118 -12.81 -19.20 -15.91
N ARG A 119 -14.14 -18.92 -15.83
CA ARG A 119 -15.05 -19.05 -16.97
C ARG A 119 -15.08 -17.81 -17.87
N LEU A 120 -14.88 -16.64 -17.25
CA LEU A 120 -15.01 -15.33 -17.90
C LEU A 120 -13.67 -14.83 -18.44
N GLU A 121 -13.71 -13.78 -19.25
CA GLU A 121 -12.50 -13.21 -19.83
C GLU A 121 -11.89 -12.12 -18.91
N ARG A 122 -10.58 -11.92 -19.04
CA ARG A 122 -9.84 -10.92 -18.29
C ARG A 122 -10.21 -9.49 -18.71
N THR A 123 -10.07 -8.55 -17.80
CA THR A 123 -10.17 -7.12 -18.11
C THR A 123 -9.11 -6.69 -19.14
N SER A 124 -9.45 -5.75 -20.02
CA SER A 124 -8.51 -5.13 -20.97
C SER A 124 -7.36 -4.38 -20.27
N GLU A 125 -7.55 -3.95 -19.02
CA GLU A 125 -6.58 -3.16 -18.25
C GLU A 125 -5.68 -4.00 -17.35
N ILE A 126 -5.68 -5.32 -17.52
CA ILE A 126 -4.87 -6.24 -16.71
C ILE A 126 -3.37 -5.87 -16.76
N ALA A 127 -2.88 -5.33 -17.88
CA ALA A 127 -1.50 -4.91 -18.04
C ALA A 127 -1.09 -3.82 -17.06
N MET A 128 -1.99 -2.90 -16.70
CA MET A 128 -1.74 -1.89 -15.68
C MET A 128 -1.46 -2.54 -14.31
N HIS A 129 -2.28 -3.51 -13.90
CA HIS A 129 -2.09 -4.24 -12.65
C HIS A 129 -0.77 -5.02 -12.64
N MET A 130 -0.45 -5.72 -13.75
CA MET A 130 0.82 -6.47 -13.87
C MET A 130 2.03 -5.55 -13.79
N THR A 131 1.95 -4.36 -14.39
CA THR A 131 3.00 -3.34 -14.32
C THR A 131 3.21 -2.87 -12.88
N ILE A 132 2.14 -2.62 -12.12
CA ILE A 132 2.22 -2.26 -10.70
C ILE A 132 2.90 -3.37 -9.90
N TYR A 133 2.48 -4.63 -10.06
CA TYR A 133 3.09 -5.76 -9.36
C TYR A 133 4.56 -5.98 -9.69
N LYS A 134 4.98 -5.74 -10.93
CA LYS A 134 6.39 -5.88 -11.36
C LYS A 134 7.27 -4.80 -10.75
N LEU A 135 6.78 -3.56 -10.67
CA LEU A 135 7.54 -2.43 -10.13
C LEU A 135 7.46 -2.29 -8.61
N ARG A 136 6.46 -2.90 -7.97
CA ARG A 136 6.20 -2.82 -6.53
C ARG A 136 5.98 -4.22 -5.95
N PRO A 137 7.06 -4.94 -5.62
CA PRO A 137 6.96 -6.28 -5.04
C PRO A 137 6.32 -6.30 -3.64
N ASP A 138 6.30 -5.16 -2.94
CA ASP A 138 5.62 -4.95 -1.65
C ASP A 138 4.09 -4.91 -1.77
N ILE A 139 3.55 -4.72 -2.98
CA ILE A 139 2.11 -4.62 -3.24
C ILE A 139 1.52 -6.01 -3.49
N ARG A 140 0.37 -6.28 -2.86
CA ARG A 140 -0.41 -7.50 -3.06
C ARG A 140 -1.79 -7.27 -3.66
N SER A 141 -2.28 -6.03 -3.72
CA SER A 141 -3.59 -5.75 -4.31
C SER A 141 -3.62 -4.40 -5.01
N VAL A 142 -4.42 -4.35 -6.08
CA VAL A 142 -4.67 -3.16 -6.89
C VAL A 142 -6.17 -2.97 -7.05
N VAL A 143 -6.64 -1.74 -6.84
CA VAL A 143 -8.03 -1.30 -7.06
C VAL A 143 -8.01 -0.16 -8.08
N HIS A 144 -8.71 -0.35 -9.19
CA HIS A 144 -8.97 0.68 -10.18
C HIS A 144 -10.48 0.97 -10.24
N ALA A 145 -10.84 2.25 -10.20
CA ALA A 145 -12.22 2.72 -10.24
C ALA A 145 -12.27 4.14 -10.83
N HIS A 146 -13.50 4.63 -11.04
CA HIS A 146 -13.78 5.98 -11.56
C HIS A 146 -14.57 6.81 -10.54
N PRO A 147 -14.02 7.09 -9.33
CA PRO A 147 -14.74 7.87 -8.33
C PRO A 147 -14.99 9.28 -8.89
N PRO A 148 -16.23 9.83 -8.78
CA PRO A 148 -16.65 10.96 -9.60
C PRO A 148 -15.83 12.23 -9.43
N VAL A 149 -15.43 12.58 -8.20
CA VAL A 149 -14.72 13.85 -7.97
C VAL A 149 -13.25 13.73 -8.33
N SER A 150 -12.57 12.66 -7.92
CA SER A 150 -11.17 12.43 -8.30
C SER A 150 -11.00 12.22 -9.80
N THR A 151 -11.95 11.53 -10.45
CA THR A 151 -12.00 11.41 -11.92
C THR A 151 -12.28 12.77 -12.58
N GLY A 152 -13.08 13.63 -11.95
CA GLY A 152 -13.28 15.01 -12.39
C GLY A 152 -11.99 15.83 -12.38
N PHE A 153 -11.17 15.72 -11.33
CA PHE A 153 -9.82 16.29 -11.31
C PHE A 153 -8.94 15.75 -12.45
N ALA A 154 -8.94 14.43 -12.63
CA ALA A 154 -8.18 13.78 -13.69
C ALA A 154 -8.62 14.25 -15.10
N ALA A 155 -9.93 14.43 -15.32
CA ALA A 155 -10.47 14.95 -16.59
C ALA A 155 -10.19 16.44 -16.81
N ALA A 156 -10.02 17.20 -15.72
CA ALA A 156 -9.61 18.59 -15.77
C ALA A 156 -8.09 18.79 -15.93
N GLY A 157 -7.30 17.70 -15.96
CA GLY A 157 -5.84 17.76 -16.04
C GLY A 157 -5.18 18.18 -14.73
N LEU A 158 -5.85 17.97 -13.59
CA LEU A 158 -5.39 18.43 -12.26
C LEU A 158 -5.00 17.24 -11.38
N SER A 159 -3.83 17.32 -10.77
CA SER A 159 -3.37 16.38 -9.73
C SER A 159 -3.93 16.76 -8.35
N LEU A 160 -3.87 15.83 -7.40
CA LEU A 160 -4.22 16.05 -6.00
C LEU A 160 -2.93 16.13 -5.17
N ASN A 161 -2.19 17.20 -5.33
CA ASN A 161 -0.85 17.38 -4.79
C ASN A 161 -0.71 18.48 -3.71
N LYS A 162 -1.78 19.22 -3.39
CA LYS A 162 -1.75 20.27 -2.35
C LYS A 162 -1.76 19.66 -0.95
N ALA A 163 -0.94 20.19 -0.04
CA ALA A 163 -0.93 19.79 1.37
C ALA A 163 -2.10 20.44 2.12
N LEU A 164 -3.29 19.84 2.09
CA LEU A 164 -4.49 20.39 2.73
C LEU A 164 -4.86 19.68 4.03
N LEU A 165 -4.71 18.37 4.08
CA LEU A 165 -5.19 17.52 5.16
C LEU A 165 -4.06 16.70 5.75
N PRO A 166 -3.86 16.72 7.09
CA PRO A 166 -2.80 15.94 7.74
C PRO A 166 -2.83 14.45 7.41
N GLU A 167 -4.01 13.82 7.42
CA GLU A 167 -4.18 12.39 7.14
C GLU A 167 -3.80 12.02 5.70
N VAL A 168 -4.00 12.93 4.75
CA VAL A 168 -3.59 12.72 3.35
C VAL A 168 -2.08 12.82 3.21
N VAL A 169 -1.47 13.84 3.83
CA VAL A 169 0.00 14.03 3.84
C VAL A 169 0.68 12.81 4.49
N ILE A 170 0.15 12.33 5.62
CA ILE A 170 0.67 11.15 6.32
C ILE A 170 0.45 9.88 5.48
N GLY A 171 -0.77 9.64 5.00
CA GLY A 171 -1.18 8.37 4.38
C GLY A 171 -0.69 8.20 2.95
N LEU A 172 -0.90 9.21 2.11
CA LEU A 172 -0.59 9.16 0.67
C LEU A 172 0.57 10.08 0.26
N GLY A 173 0.73 11.21 0.94
CA GLY A 173 1.63 12.29 0.50
C GLY A 173 0.96 13.11 -0.59
N CYS A 174 1.01 12.66 -1.83
CA CYS A 174 0.26 13.21 -2.94
C CYS A 174 -0.29 12.14 -3.88
N VAL A 175 -1.19 12.57 -4.76
CA VAL A 175 -1.74 11.73 -5.83
C VAL A 175 -1.45 12.43 -7.16
N PRO A 176 -0.42 11.98 -7.90
CA PRO A 176 -0.04 12.57 -9.18
C PRO A 176 -1.08 12.24 -10.26
N LEU A 177 -1.03 12.99 -11.35
CA LEU A 177 -1.77 12.72 -12.56
C LEU A 177 -0.83 12.10 -13.60
N ALA A 178 -1.18 10.92 -14.10
CA ALA A 178 -0.54 10.30 -15.26
C ALA A 178 -1.19 10.82 -16.54
N ASP A 179 -0.40 11.02 -17.60
CA ASP A 179 -0.91 11.40 -18.90
C ASP A 179 -1.89 10.38 -19.46
N TYR A 180 -2.75 10.84 -20.36
CA TYR A 180 -3.74 9.97 -21.00
C TYR A 180 -3.08 8.87 -21.83
N GLY A 181 -3.56 7.65 -21.63
CA GLY A 181 -3.23 6.49 -22.44
C GLY A 181 -4.48 5.69 -22.77
N LEU A 182 -4.55 5.17 -24.01
CA LEU A 182 -5.71 4.39 -24.46
C LEU A 182 -5.83 3.10 -23.62
N PRO A 183 -6.96 2.90 -22.91
CA PRO A 183 -7.20 1.69 -22.12
C PRO A 183 -7.03 0.40 -22.94
N GLY A 184 -6.43 -0.62 -22.32
CA GLY A 184 -6.16 -1.90 -22.98
C GLY A 184 -4.95 -1.93 -23.92
N THR A 185 -4.17 -0.85 -23.98
CA THR A 185 -2.94 -0.77 -24.79
C THR A 185 -1.73 -0.43 -23.93
N PRO A 186 -0.49 -0.61 -24.42
CA PRO A 186 0.73 -0.17 -23.70
C PRO A 186 0.72 1.32 -23.39
N ALA A 187 0.08 2.16 -24.18
CA ALA A 187 -0.05 3.59 -23.93
C ALA A 187 -0.68 3.93 -22.57
N LEU A 188 -1.53 3.04 -22.00
CA LEU A 188 -2.07 3.20 -20.65
C LEU A 188 -0.97 3.05 -19.57
N THR A 189 -0.02 2.16 -19.79
CA THR A 189 0.97 1.81 -18.77
C THR A 189 2.25 2.66 -18.82
N GLU A 190 2.63 3.16 -19.98
CA GLU A 190 3.84 3.96 -20.17
C GLU A 190 3.91 5.20 -19.26
N PRO A 191 2.87 6.04 -19.14
CA PRO A 191 2.89 7.20 -18.25
C PRO A 191 2.95 6.83 -16.76
N LEU A 192 2.61 5.60 -16.40
CA LEU A 192 2.62 5.12 -15.03
C LEU A 192 4.01 4.68 -14.56
N LEU A 193 4.90 4.26 -15.47
CA LEU A 193 6.22 3.72 -15.13
C LEU A 193 7.03 4.61 -14.19
N PRO A 194 7.15 5.94 -14.40
CA PRO A 194 7.91 6.82 -13.49
C PRO A 194 7.18 7.10 -12.17
N LEU A 195 5.86 6.86 -12.09
CA LEU A 195 5.02 7.19 -10.94
C LEU A 195 4.85 6.02 -9.97
N ILE A 196 4.64 4.81 -10.46
CA ILE A 196 4.37 3.61 -9.64
C ILE A 196 5.40 3.39 -8.52
N PRO A 197 6.72 3.53 -8.72
CA PRO A 197 7.69 3.34 -7.64
C PRO A 197 7.60 4.39 -6.52
N LYS A 198 6.99 5.53 -6.80
CA LYS A 198 7.02 6.72 -5.96
C LYS A 198 5.73 7.00 -5.21
N TYR A 199 4.59 6.49 -5.69
CA TYR A 199 3.26 6.80 -5.17
C TYR A 199 2.45 5.53 -4.94
N ASP A 200 1.46 5.61 -4.06
CA ASP A 200 0.57 4.50 -3.71
C ASP A 200 -0.83 4.64 -4.33
N ALA A 201 -1.10 5.79 -4.94
CA ALA A 201 -2.29 6.08 -5.74
C ALA A 201 -1.93 7.07 -6.85
N ILE A 202 -2.59 6.94 -8.01
CA ILE A 202 -2.34 7.75 -9.21
C ILE A 202 -3.68 8.07 -9.86
N LEU A 203 -3.89 9.32 -10.28
CA LEU A 203 -4.96 9.72 -11.18
C LEU A 203 -4.55 9.39 -12.63
N LEU A 204 -5.52 8.95 -13.42
CA LEU A 204 -5.36 8.63 -14.84
C LEU A 204 -6.11 9.67 -15.65
N ALA A 205 -5.43 10.50 -16.43
CA ALA A 205 -6.04 11.60 -17.17
C ALA A 205 -7.22 11.11 -18.05
N ASN A 206 -8.37 11.78 -17.94
CA ASN A 206 -9.61 11.46 -18.66
C ASN A 206 -10.12 10.02 -18.48
N HIS A 207 -9.77 9.35 -17.36
CA HIS A 207 -10.10 7.97 -17.17
C HIS A 207 -10.62 7.67 -15.74
N GLY A 208 -9.79 7.79 -14.73
CA GLY A 208 -10.13 7.41 -13.35
C GLY A 208 -8.95 7.48 -12.41
N SER A 209 -8.91 6.58 -11.45
CA SER A 209 -7.82 6.46 -10.49
C SER A 209 -7.45 5.01 -10.21
N VAL A 210 -6.20 4.77 -9.87
CA VAL A 210 -5.69 3.49 -9.41
C VAL A 210 -5.01 3.66 -8.06
N ALA A 211 -5.30 2.75 -7.14
CA ALA A 211 -4.64 2.68 -5.82
C ALA A 211 -4.24 1.23 -5.52
N TYR A 212 -3.17 1.05 -4.76
CA TYR A 212 -2.64 -0.28 -4.49
C TYR A 212 -2.07 -0.36 -3.07
N GLY A 213 -1.98 -1.58 -2.55
CA GLY A 213 -1.61 -1.82 -1.17
C GLY A 213 -1.15 -3.25 -0.88
N LYS A 214 -0.72 -3.48 0.36
CA LYS A 214 -0.31 -4.81 0.86
C LYS A 214 -1.45 -5.82 0.94
N ASP A 215 -2.69 -5.36 0.87
CA ASP A 215 -3.92 -6.14 0.81
C ASP A 215 -5.02 -5.30 0.13
N VAL A 216 -6.16 -5.92 -0.19
CA VAL A 216 -7.25 -5.27 -0.93
C VAL A 216 -7.95 -4.19 -0.12
N TYR A 217 -8.00 -4.33 1.20
CA TYR A 217 -8.58 -3.31 2.08
C TYR A 217 -7.73 -2.04 2.10
N GLN A 218 -6.39 -2.19 2.20
CA GLN A 218 -5.51 -1.03 2.13
C GLN A 218 -5.58 -0.33 0.76
N ALA A 219 -5.63 -1.09 -0.33
CA ALA A 219 -5.81 -0.51 -1.67
C ALA A 219 -7.14 0.24 -1.78
N PHE A 220 -8.22 -0.33 -1.28
CA PHE A 220 -9.54 0.29 -1.22
C PHE A 220 -9.56 1.55 -0.34
N PHE A 221 -8.99 1.52 0.87
CA PHE A 221 -8.94 2.69 1.75
C PHE A 221 -8.11 3.82 1.16
N ARG A 222 -7.04 3.51 0.43
CA ARG A 222 -6.29 4.50 -0.33
C ARG A 222 -7.15 5.16 -1.42
N MET A 223 -7.92 4.36 -2.17
CA MET A 223 -8.88 4.88 -3.14
C MET A 223 -9.95 5.75 -2.47
N GLU A 224 -10.45 5.33 -1.31
CA GLU A 224 -11.40 6.11 -0.52
C GLU A 224 -10.81 7.44 -0.07
N THR A 225 -9.57 7.43 0.39
CA THR A 225 -8.84 8.66 0.76
C THR A 225 -8.66 9.59 -0.44
N VAL A 226 -8.33 9.06 -1.63
CA VAL A 226 -8.22 9.85 -2.88
C VAL A 226 -9.52 10.57 -3.19
N GLU A 227 -10.64 9.85 -3.21
CA GLU A 227 -11.94 10.45 -3.52
C GLU A 227 -12.39 11.44 -2.44
N HIS A 228 -12.19 11.11 -1.16
CA HIS A 228 -12.54 12.00 -0.05
C HIS A 228 -11.73 13.30 -0.12
N PHE A 229 -10.43 13.19 -0.35
CA PHE A 229 -9.55 14.34 -0.54
C PHE A 229 -9.95 15.19 -1.74
N ALA A 230 -10.25 14.56 -2.87
CA ALA A 230 -10.72 15.28 -4.06
C ALA A 230 -11.99 16.09 -3.77
N ARG A 231 -12.97 15.51 -3.04
CA ARG A 231 -14.19 16.21 -2.63
C ARG A 231 -13.91 17.42 -1.77
N ILE A 232 -13.04 17.27 -0.75
CA ILE A 232 -12.70 18.36 0.15
C ILE A 232 -11.96 19.46 -0.60
N ASN A 233 -10.99 19.09 -1.46
CA ASN A 233 -10.27 20.05 -2.30
C ASN A 233 -11.23 20.81 -3.21
N PHE A 234 -12.14 20.13 -3.90
CA PHE A 234 -13.16 20.74 -4.74
C PHE A 234 -14.02 21.75 -3.97
N VAL A 235 -14.51 21.37 -2.78
CA VAL A 235 -15.31 22.27 -1.92
C VAL A 235 -14.49 23.49 -1.48
N ALA A 236 -13.21 23.29 -1.10
CA ALA A 236 -12.34 24.39 -0.70
C ALA A 236 -12.10 25.39 -1.86
N GLU A 237 -11.89 24.88 -3.07
CA GLU A 237 -11.74 25.74 -4.26
C GLU A 237 -13.03 26.53 -4.57
N MET A 238 -14.20 25.90 -4.45
CA MET A 238 -15.50 26.57 -4.63
C MET A 238 -15.77 27.64 -3.57
N LEU A 239 -15.19 27.53 -2.38
CA LEU A 239 -15.32 28.50 -1.30
C LEU A 239 -14.28 29.65 -1.36
N GLY A 240 -13.53 29.76 -2.45
CA GLY A 240 -12.58 30.85 -2.68
C GLY A 240 -11.11 30.48 -2.58
N GLY A 241 -10.81 29.18 -2.66
CA GLY A 241 -9.46 28.63 -2.70
C GLY A 241 -9.03 27.89 -1.44
N ALA A 242 -8.28 26.83 -1.65
CA ALA A 242 -7.76 25.99 -0.57
C ALA A 242 -6.59 26.66 0.16
N LYS A 243 -6.60 26.64 1.48
CA LYS A 243 -5.45 27.08 2.32
C LYS A 243 -4.49 25.94 2.52
N VAL A 244 -3.37 25.99 1.84
CA VAL A 244 -2.31 24.97 1.87
C VAL A 244 -1.50 25.08 3.17
N LEU A 245 -1.10 23.94 3.75
CA LEU A 245 -0.29 23.89 4.94
C LEU A 245 1.14 24.42 4.69
N PRO A 246 1.74 25.16 5.65
CA PRO A 246 3.13 25.59 5.56
C PRO A 246 4.10 24.40 5.48
N ARG A 247 5.26 24.58 4.83
CA ARG A 247 6.29 23.53 4.68
C ARG A 247 6.70 22.93 6.02
N VAL A 248 6.89 23.74 7.05
CA VAL A 248 7.25 23.28 8.38
C VAL A 248 6.23 22.30 8.98
N GLU A 249 4.95 22.46 8.68
CA GLU A 249 3.91 21.53 9.15
C GLU A 249 3.88 20.27 8.30
N VAL A 250 4.10 20.39 6.99
CA VAL A 250 4.22 19.23 6.07
C VAL A 250 5.37 18.32 6.50
N ASP A 251 6.54 18.89 6.83
CA ASP A 251 7.72 18.14 7.25
C ASP A 251 7.48 17.39 8.58
N LYS A 252 6.84 18.04 9.57
CA LYS A 252 6.43 17.37 10.82
C LYS A 252 5.46 16.20 10.58
N LEU A 253 4.53 16.35 9.62
CA LEU A 253 3.60 15.29 9.26
C LEU A 253 4.35 14.09 8.63
N PHE A 254 5.32 14.34 7.77
CA PHE A 254 6.16 13.29 7.21
C PHE A 254 6.99 12.57 8.27
N GLU A 255 7.61 13.29 9.20
CA GLU A 255 8.35 12.70 10.33
C GLU A 255 7.43 11.81 11.20
N SER A 256 6.16 12.16 11.30
CA SER A 256 5.19 11.41 12.10
C SER A 256 4.71 10.11 11.45
N ARG A 257 4.92 9.88 10.14
CA ARG A 257 4.40 8.72 9.38
C ARG A 257 4.70 7.38 10.03
N ALA A 258 5.94 7.17 10.49
CA ALA A 258 6.34 5.94 11.16
C ALA A 258 5.54 5.70 12.45
N ARG A 259 5.19 6.75 13.20
CA ARG A 259 4.36 6.68 14.42
C ARG A 259 2.94 6.21 14.12
N TYR A 260 2.41 6.52 12.94
CA TYR A 260 1.11 6.06 12.47
C TYR A 260 1.17 4.72 11.72
N GLY A 261 2.32 4.04 11.74
CA GLY A 261 2.49 2.75 11.09
C GLY A 261 2.44 2.80 9.56
N VAL A 262 2.62 3.98 8.98
CA VAL A 262 2.66 4.14 7.52
C VAL A 262 4.01 3.66 7.01
N GLN A 263 4.03 2.42 6.54
CA GLN A 263 5.15 1.83 5.83
C GLN A 263 4.77 1.80 4.34
N SER A 264 5.36 2.68 3.56
CA SER A 264 5.20 2.70 2.11
C SER A 264 6.58 2.80 1.47
N ALA A 265 6.79 2.03 0.40
CA ALA A 265 7.96 2.19 -0.46
C ALA A 265 7.89 3.50 -1.25
N ALA A 266 6.71 4.13 -1.31
CA ALA A 266 6.55 5.47 -1.85
C ALA A 266 7.38 6.46 -1.02
N THR A 267 8.47 6.91 -1.60
CA THR A 267 9.39 7.85 -0.97
C THR A 267 8.85 9.26 -1.09
N GLN A 268 9.16 10.08 -0.08
CA GLN A 268 8.89 11.51 -0.15
C GLN A 268 9.56 12.09 -1.42
N GLN A 269 8.74 12.70 -2.29
CA GLN A 269 9.25 13.38 -3.46
C GLN A 269 9.48 14.87 -3.13
N PRO A 270 10.60 15.46 -3.52
CA PRO A 270 10.79 16.89 -3.41
C PRO A 270 9.63 17.65 -4.08
N GLY A 271 9.04 18.63 -3.37
CA GLY A 271 7.92 19.41 -3.88
C GLY A 271 6.56 18.69 -3.89
N CYS A 272 6.43 17.50 -3.31
CA CYS A 272 5.15 16.82 -3.21
C CYS A 272 4.92 16.25 -1.78
N PRO A 273 3.88 16.64 -1.03
CA PRO A 273 2.83 17.58 -1.46
C PRO A 273 3.32 19.04 -1.51
N ILE A 274 2.65 19.83 -2.35
CA ILE A 274 2.90 21.27 -2.46
C ILE A 274 2.49 21.96 -1.17
N SER A 275 3.45 22.64 -0.50
CA SER A 275 3.22 23.48 0.68
C SER A 275 2.74 24.88 0.28
N ALA A 276 2.40 25.71 1.28
CA ALA A 276 2.00 27.08 1.02
C ALA A 276 3.12 27.90 0.35
N GLU A 277 4.38 27.65 0.73
CA GLU A 277 5.56 28.30 0.17
C GLU A 277 5.80 27.85 -1.29
N ASP A 278 5.64 26.58 -1.59
CA ASP A 278 5.74 26.05 -2.97
C ASP A 278 4.64 26.64 -3.86
N ALA A 279 3.40 26.73 -3.33
CA ALA A 279 2.27 27.29 -4.06
C ALA A 279 2.43 28.80 -4.35
N ALA A 280 3.11 29.53 -3.47
CA ALA A 280 3.39 30.96 -3.66
C ALA A 280 4.38 31.23 -4.82
N GLY A 281 5.23 30.22 -5.15
CA GLY A 281 6.13 30.27 -6.31
C GLY A 281 5.47 29.86 -7.64
N LEU A 282 4.23 29.35 -7.60
CA LEU A 282 3.47 28.89 -8.76
C LEU A 282 2.55 30.03 -9.23
N THR A 283 2.77 30.58 -10.41
CA THR A 283 1.83 31.49 -11.06
C THR A 283 1.16 30.78 -12.22
N THR A 284 -0.18 30.78 -12.25
CA THR A 284 -0.94 30.33 -13.43
C THR A 284 -0.90 31.41 -14.51
N GLY A 285 -0.35 31.09 -15.69
CA GLY A 285 -0.47 31.97 -16.86
C GLY A 285 -1.92 32.06 -17.36
N ALA A 286 -2.22 33.09 -18.11
CA ALA A 286 -3.55 33.28 -18.73
C ALA A 286 -3.96 32.12 -19.69
N ASP A 287 -3.03 31.23 -20.01
CA ASP A 287 -3.19 30.03 -20.84
C ASP A 287 -3.44 28.75 -20.02
N GLY A 288 -3.59 28.87 -18.68
CA GLY A 288 -3.83 27.73 -17.77
C GLY A 288 -2.58 26.88 -17.48
N GLN A 289 -1.40 27.25 -18.00
CA GLN A 289 -0.17 26.56 -17.69
C GLN A 289 0.43 27.05 -16.36
N GLU A 290 0.90 26.13 -15.53
CA GLU A 290 1.67 26.44 -14.33
C GLU A 290 3.00 27.06 -14.73
N ARG A 291 3.28 28.26 -14.25
CA ARG A 291 4.57 28.95 -14.47
C ARG A 291 5.28 29.08 -13.14
N PHE A 292 6.52 28.68 -13.12
CA PHE A 292 7.42 28.88 -11.98
C PHE A 292 8.09 30.25 -12.11
N THR A 293 8.06 31.03 -11.05
CA THR A 293 8.91 32.21 -10.93
C THR A 293 10.19 31.78 -10.23
N VAL A 294 11.27 31.69 -10.95
CA VAL A 294 12.60 31.42 -10.40
C VAL A 294 13.44 32.69 -10.47
N THR A 295 14.28 32.93 -9.48
CA THR A 295 15.30 33.97 -9.57
C THR A 295 16.37 33.59 -10.61
N ARG A 296 17.13 34.55 -11.05
CA ARG A 296 18.24 34.31 -11.99
C ARG A 296 19.25 33.29 -11.42
N ASP A 297 19.52 33.34 -10.12
CA ASP A 297 20.48 32.46 -9.49
C ASP A 297 19.96 31.03 -9.36
N GLU A 298 18.70 30.84 -9.00
CA GLU A 298 18.02 29.52 -9.01
C GLU A 298 17.96 28.92 -10.43
N LEU A 299 17.70 29.73 -11.46
CA LEU A 299 17.72 29.26 -12.84
C LEU A 299 19.12 28.79 -13.26
N LEU A 300 20.17 29.52 -12.88
CA LEU A 300 21.55 29.13 -13.15
C LEU A 300 21.91 27.82 -12.46
N GLU A 301 21.50 27.63 -11.22
CA GLU A 301 21.72 26.40 -10.45
C GLU A 301 21.01 25.19 -11.08
N LEU A 302 19.77 25.36 -11.52
CA LEU A 302 19.00 24.33 -12.26
C LEU A 302 19.64 23.97 -13.60
N VAL A 303 20.14 24.97 -14.33
CA VAL A 303 20.86 24.75 -15.61
C VAL A 303 22.16 24.01 -15.37
N GLU A 304 22.95 24.37 -14.37
CA GLU A 304 24.18 23.67 -14.02
C GLU A 304 23.94 22.21 -13.61
N GLN A 305 22.87 21.95 -12.81
CA GLN A 305 22.48 20.59 -12.43
C GLN A 305 22.07 19.76 -13.66
N ALA A 306 21.30 20.35 -14.57
CA ALA A 306 20.87 19.68 -15.81
C ALA A 306 22.06 19.37 -16.76
N VAL A 307 23.05 20.27 -16.82
CA VAL A 307 24.27 20.08 -17.63
C VAL A 307 25.13 18.96 -17.02
N ARG A 308 25.31 18.93 -15.70
CA ARG A 308 26.03 17.86 -14.99
C ARG A 308 25.39 16.50 -15.16
N ALA A 309 24.05 16.43 -15.16
CA ALA A 309 23.30 15.18 -15.36
C ALA A 309 23.38 14.60 -16.79
N LYS A 310 23.72 15.43 -17.80
CA LYS A 310 23.85 15.01 -19.21
C LYS A 310 25.31 14.77 -19.64
N GLY A 311 26.27 15.08 -18.78
CA GLY A 311 27.73 14.96 -19.10
C GLY A 311 28.41 13.78 -18.43
N GLY A 312 27.64 12.82 -17.84
CA GLY A 312 28.18 11.61 -17.25
C GLY A 312 27.85 10.35 -18.03
#